data_8e0da5bdff1219757f17fb046de9c0ef
#
_entry.id   8e0da5bdff1219757f17fb046de9c0ef
#
_cell.length_a   1.000
_cell.length_b   1.000
_cell.length_c   1.000
_cell.angle_alpha   90.00
_cell.angle_beta   90.00
_cell.angle_gamma   90.00
#
_symmetry.space_group_name_H-M   'P 1'
#
loop_
_entity.id
_entity.type
_entity.pdbx_description
1 polymer ?
#
loop_
_entity_poly.entity_id
_entity_poly.type
_entity_poly.pdbx_seq_one_letter_code
_entity_poly.pdbx_strand_id
1 'polypeptide(L)'
;MNWINVNAGDMIYVTAGTVHTIGGGMILVETQQSSDITYRLYDYGRGRELHIKDGIAAIKLDSKAGKVVRESDGDPNMLVRSPFFQVEKMKLREPLQASVSRESPHIVVAIEGAGIIESAGMEPISFAKGEAVVVPVSVPAYTVRPQWELEVMRMSLPTGDVAEPRTMLG
;
A
#
# COMPACT_ATOMS: atom_id res chain seq x y z
N MET A 1 -21.97 8.72 -8.03
CA MET A 1 -20.82 7.98 -7.48
C MET A 1 -21.08 6.49 -7.63
N ASN A 2 -20.07 5.72 -8.00
CA ASN A 2 -20.16 4.26 -8.04
C ASN A 2 -19.88 3.68 -6.65
N TRP A 3 -20.57 2.62 -6.29
CA TRP A 3 -20.33 1.86 -5.07
C TRP A 3 -19.52 0.62 -5.41
N ILE A 4 -18.47 0.37 -4.63
CA ILE A 4 -17.63 -0.81 -4.75
C ILE A 4 -17.75 -1.57 -3.44
N ASN A 5 -18.33 -2.76 -3.47
CA ASN A 5 -18.37 -3.65 -2.31
C ASN A 5 -16.95 -4.23 -2.08
N VAL A 6 -16.45 -4.12 -0.86
CA VAL A 6 -15.09 -4.57 -0.53
C VAL A 6 -15.14 -5.67 0.52
N ASN A 7 -14.19 -6.60 0.42
CA ASN A 7 -13.95 -7.67 1.36
C ASN A 7 -12.53 -7.58 1.90
N ALA A 8 -12.27 -8.23 3.03
CA ALA A 8 -10.92 -8.36 3.54
C ALA A 8 -9.98 -9.00 2.50
N GLY A 9 -8.86 -8.34 2.24
CA GLY A 9 -7.87 -8.76 1.24
C GLY A 9 -8.04 -8.16 -0.16
N ASP A 10 -9.11 -7.38 -0.40
CA ASP A 10 -9.23 -6.61 -1.64
C ASP A 10 -8.19 -5.48 -1.68
N MET A 11 -7.66 -5.24 -2.86
CA MET A 11 -6.83 -4.08 -3.17
C MET A 11 -7.61 -3.13 -4.07
N ILE A 12 -7.76 -1.89 -3.64
CA ILE A 12 -8.42 -0.84 -4.41
C ILE A 12 -7.35 0.13 -4.90
N TYR A 13 -7.29 0.34 -6.20
CA TYR A 13 -6.42 1.35 -6.79
C TYR A 13 -7.24 2.57 -7.18
N VAL A 14 -6.75 3.74 -6.80
CA VAL A 14 -7.40 5.03 -7.05
C VAL A 14 -6.40 5.96 -7.71
N THR A 15 -6.68 6.38 -8.95
CA THR A 15 -5.81 7.33 -9.64
C THR A 15 -5.99 8.74 -9.08
N ALA A 16 -4.92 9.55 -9.11
CA ALA A 16 -4.98 10.95 -8.67
C ALA A 16 -6.05 11.74 -9.46
N GLY A 17 -6.82 12.56 -8.77
CA GLY A 17 -7.94 13.32 -9.34
C GLY A 17 -9.28 12.58 -9.33
N THR A 18 -9.32 11.35 -8.84
CA THR A 18 -10.57 10.60 -8.65
C THR A 18 -11.27 11.02 -7.36
N VAL A 19 -12.51 11.47 -7.48
CA VAL A 19 -13.34 11.72 -6.29
C VAL A 19 -13.76 10.39 -5.69
N HIS A 20 -13.32 10.15 -4.45
CA HIS A 20 -13.60 8.91 -3.75
C HIS A 20 -13.84 9.13 -2.27
N THR A 21 -14.45 8.17 -1.64
CA THR A 21 -14.66 8.14 -0.20
C THR A 21 -14.68 6.71 0.31
N ILE A 22 -14.38 6.54 1.58
CA ILE A 22 -14.33 5.24 2.25
C ILE A 22 -15.52 5.19 3.22
N GLY A 23 -16.32 4.13 3.12
CA GLY A 23 -17.43 3.86 4.03
C GLY A 23 -16.94 3.44 5.43
N GLY A 24 -17.86 3.36 6.36
CA GLY A 24 -17.55 2.92 7.73
C GLY A 24 -17.38 1.40 7.85
N GLY A 25 -16.86 0.96 9.02
CA GLY A 25 -16.81 -0.46 9.40
C GLY A 25 -15.63 -1.25 8.85
N MET A 26 -14.57 -0.59 8.34
CA MET A 26 -13.38 -1.26 7.83
C MET A 26 -12.11 -0.65 8.39
N ILE A 27 -11.06 -1.48 8.44
CA ILE A 27 -9.66 -1.07 8.67
C ILE A 27 -8.93 -1.33 7.37
N LEU A 28 -8.12 -0.37 6.94
CA LEU A 28 -7.35 -0.45 5.72
C LEU A 28 -5.92 0.02 5.92
N VAL A 29 -5.04 -0.42 5.04
CA VAL A 29 -3.71 0.16 4.85
C VAL A 29 -3.75 0.97 3.57
N GLU A 30 -3.42 2.25 3.66
CA GLU A 30 -3.34 3.15 2.53
C GLU A 30 -1.88 3.37 2.14
N THR A 31 -1.56 3.09 0.88
CA THR A 31 -0.28 3.39 0.24
C THR A 31 -0.51 4.46 -0.79
N GLN A 32 0.15 5.59 -0.66
CA GLN A 32 0.00 6.71 -1.59
C GLN A 32 1.35 7.18 -2.12
N GLN A 33 1.30 7.94 -3.21
CA GLN A 33 2.46 8.66 -3.73
C GLN A 33 2.99 9.65 -2.68
N SER A 34 4.27 10.02 -2.81
CA SER A 34 4.90 11.04 -1.97
C SER A 34 4.34 12.45 -2.28
N SER A 35 3.08 12.67 -1.94
CA SER A 35 2.39 13.96 -2.06
C SER A 35 1.56 14.19 -0.81
N ASP A 36 1.69 15.37 -0.23
CA ASP A 36 0.91 15.85 0.91
C ASP A 36 -0.36 16.63 0.48
N ILE A 37 -0.59 16.74 -0.83
CA ILE A 37 -1.74 17.48 -1.36
C ILE A 37 -2.99 16.61 -1.31
N THR A 38 -3.91 16.97 -0.40
CA THR A 38 -5.24 16.36 -0.29
C THR A 38 -6.30 17.45 -0.33
N TYR A 39 -7.18 17.39 -1.34
CA TYR A 39 -8.32 18.28 -1.44
C TYR A 39 -9.58 17.62 -0.87
N ARG A 40 -10.04 18.14 0.27
CA ARG A 40 -11.23 17.63 0.94
C ARG A 40 -12.48 18.32 0.40
N LEU A 41 -13.36 17.55 -0.25
CA LEU A 41 -14.63 18.04 -0.77
C LEU A 41 -15.77 17.90 0.24
N TYR A 42 -15.68 16.94 1.17
CA TYR A 42 -16.67 16.69 2.21
C TYR A 42 -16.01 16.14 3.46
N ASP A 43 -16.51 16.50 4.65
CA ASP A 43 -15.85 16.17 5.91
C ASP A 43 -16.71 15.41 6.93
N TYR A 44 -17.91 14.98 6.56
CA TYR A 44 -18.79 14.24 7.46
C TYR A 44 -19.06 14.95 8.81
N GLY A 45 -19.07 16.28 8.83
CA GLY A 45 -19.32 17.08 10.04
C GLY A 45 -18.17 17.09 11.05
N ARG A 46 -16.94 16.69 10.69
CA ARG A 46 -15.79 16.67 11.63
C ARG A 46 -15.11 18.04 11.82
N GLY A 47 -15.52 19.07 11.07
CA GLY A 47 -15.05 20.44 11.21
C GLY A 47 -13.67 20.74 10.59
N ARG A 48 -13.13 19.82 9.76
CA ARG A 48 -11.88 20.08 9.01
C ARG A 48 -12.15 20.99 7.81
N GLU A 49 -11.13 21.71 7.38
CA GLU A 49 -11.19 22.59 6.22
C GLU A 49 -11.60 21.84 4.94
N LEU A 50 -12.48 22.48 4.15
CA LEU A 50 -12.89 22.01 2.83
C LEU A 50 -12.17 22.82 1.75
N HIS A 51 -11.66 22.11 0.74
CA HIS A 51 -10.91 22.67 -0.38
C HIS A 51 -11.75 22.61 -1.66
N ILE A 52 -12.96 23.18 -1.63
CA ILE A 52 -13.96 22.99 -2.71
C ILE A 52 -13.43 23.50 -4.06
N LYS A 53 -12.88 24.70 -4.10
CA LYS A 53 -12.40 25.31 -5.35
C LYS A 53 -11.27 24.52 -5.97
N ASP A 54 -10.24 24.22 -5.18
CA ASP A 54 -9.04 23.52 -5.65
C ASP A 54 -9.35 22.03 -5.92
N GLY A 55 -10.20 21.44 -5.08
CA GLY A 55 -10.68 20.08 -5.28
C GLY A 55 -11.43 19.91 -6.58
N ILE A 56 -12.36 20.83 -6.90
CA ILE A 56 -13.08 20.79 -8.19
C ILE A 56 -12.12 20.98 -9.37
N ALA A 57 -11.13 21.85 -9.25
CA ALA A 57 -10.13 22.08 -10.29
C ALA A 57 -9.21 20.87 -10.52
N ALA A 58 -9.00 20.05 -9.49
CA ALA A 58 -8.15 18.86 -9.57
C ALA A 58 -8.89 17.59 -10.06
N ILE A 59 -10.23 17.61 -10.19
CA ILE A 59 -11.00 16.45 -10.63
C ILE A 59 -10.66 16.10 -12.08
N LYS A 60 -10.40 14.82 -12.29
CA LYS A 60 -10.25 14.22 -13.62
C LYS A 60 -11.48 13.37 -13.92
N LEU A 61 -12.25 13.75 -14.96
CA LEU A 61 -13.48 13.05 -15.31
C LEU A 61 -13.27 11.66 -15.91
N ASP A 62 -12.09 11.41 -16.45
CA ASP A 62 -11.65 10.13 -17.01
C ASP A 62 -10.87 9.27 -16.01
N SER A 63 -10.73 9.76 -14.77
CA SER A 63 -10.05 9.02 -13.70
C SER A 63 -10.78 7.74 -13.32
N LYS A 64 -10.02 6.76 -12.81
CA LYS A 64 -10.55 5.43 -12.49
C LYS A 64 -10.22 5.06 -11.05
N ALA A 65 -11.17 4.39 -10.43
CA ALA A 65 -10.96 3.67 -9.18
C ALA A 65 -11.66 2.32 -9.26
N GLY A 66 -11.07 1.31 -8.66
CA GLY A 66 -11.68 -0.02 -8.68
C GLY A 66 -10.81 -1.06 -7.99
N LYS A 67 -11.36 -2.27 -7.88
CA LYS A 67 -10.60 -3.43 -7.43
C LYS A 67 -9.52 -3.77 -8.44
N VAL A 68 -8.30 -4.01 -7.96
CA VAL A 68 -7.20 -4.44 -8.81
C VAL A 68 -7.48 -5.86 -9.31
N VAL A 69 -7.38 -6.04 -10.63
CA VAL A 69 -7.45 -7.35 -11.28
C VAL A 69 -6.05 -7.95 -11.24
N ARG A 70 -5.85 -9.01 -10.46
CA ARG A 70 -4.57 -9.73 -10.42
C ARG A 70 -4.37 -10.51 -11.71
N GLU A 71 -3.18 -10.45 -12.26
CA GLU A 71 -2.81 -11.27 -13.41
C GLU A 71 -2.58 -12.72 -12.95
N SER A 72 -3.16 -13.68 -13.69
CA SER A 72 -3.08 -15.10 -13.35
C SER A 72 -1.66 -15.69 -13.42
N ASP A 73 -0.80 -15.07 -14.22
CA ASP A 73 0.57 -15.54 -14.50
C ASP A 73 1.64 -14.71 -13.76
N GLY A 74 1.20 -13.81 -12.89
CA GLY A 74 2.06 -12.92 -12.11
C GLY A 74 2.58 -13.53 -10.81
N ASP A 75 3.41 -12.78 -10.11
CA ASP A 75 3.83 -13.11 -8.75
C ASP A 75 2.60 -13.22 -7.83
N PRO A 76 2.35 -14.37 -7.20
CA PRO A 76 1.18 -14.58 -6.32
C PRO A 76 1.17 -13.64 -5.12
N ASN A 77 2.30 -13.09 -4.74
CA ASN A 77 2.43 -12.12 -3.65
C ASN A 77 2.11 -10.68 -4.11
N MET A 78 2.19 -10.39 -5.40
CA MET A 78 1.97 -9.04 -5.92
C MET A 78 0.48 -8.67 -5.81
N LEU A 79 0.15 -7.67 -5.01
CA LEU A 79 -1.21 -7.10 -4.93
C LEU A 79 -1.44 -6.07 -6.03
N VAL A 80 -0.50 -5.16 -6.21
CA VAL A 80 -0.55 -4.11 -7.23
C VAL A 80 0.85 -3.69 -7.63
N ARG A 81 1.03 -3.45 -8.93
CA ARG A 81 2.16 -2.75 -9.48
C ARG A 81 1.64 -1.57 -10.29
N SER A 82 2.11 -0.38 -9.97
CA SER A 82 1.72 0.86 -10.62
C SER A 82 2.97 1.67 -11.00
N PRO A 83 2.85 2.73 -11.79
CA PRO A 83 4.00 3.60 -12.09
C PRO A 83 4.64 4.27 -10.88
N PHE A 84 3.94 4.29 -9.74
CA PHE A 84 4.33 5.08 -8.58
C PHE A 84 4.79 4.24 -7.39
N PHE A 85 4.23 3.05 -7.24
CA PHE A 85 4.56 2.11 -6.16
C PHE A 85 4.11 0.70 -6.53
N GLN A 86 4.69 -0.26 -5.86
CA GLN A 86 4.21 -1.65 -5.86
C GLN A 86 3.95 -2.13 -4.43
N VAL A 87 2.99 -3.03 -4.30
CA VAL A 87 2.60 -3.63 -3.02
C VAL A 87 2.54 -5.13 -3.17
N GLU A 88 3.28 -5.81 -2.33
CA GLU A 88 3.29 -7.26 -2.19
C GLU A 88 2.68 -7.64 -0.85
N LYS A 89 2.01 -8.78 -0.81
CA LYS A 89 1.44 -9.36 0.41
C LYS A 89 1.97 -10.78 0.57
N MET A 90 2.58 -11.06 1.70
CA MET A 90 3.23 -12.34 1.95
C MET A 90 2.78 -12.91 3.29
N LYS A 91 2.56 -14.22 3.31
CA LYS A 91 2.28 -14.98 4.51
C LYS A 91 3.51 -15.83 4.85
N LEU A 92 4.14 -15.51 5.97
CA LEU A 92 5.42 -16.07 6.35
C LEU A 92 5.26 -17.03 7.53
N ARG A 93 5.85 -18.21 7.40
CA ARG A 93 6.05 -19.19 8.48
C ARG A 93 7.52 -19.48 8.71
N GLU A 94 8.35 -19.11 7.74
CA GLU A 94 9.79 -19.23 7.75
C GLU A 94 10.43 -17.86 7.49
N PRO A 95 11.70 -17.66 7.86
CA PRO A 95 12.40 -16.41 7.60
C PRO A 95 12.45 -16.07 6.11
N LEU A 96 12.11 -14.84 5.76
CA LEU A 96 12.20 -14.29 4.42
C LEU A 96 13.41 -13.36 4.33
N GLN A 97 14.36 -13.69 3.46
CA GLN A 97 15.46 -12.81 3.11
C GLN A 97 15.00 -11.85 1.99
N ALA A 98 15.35 -10.58 2.12
CA ALA A 98 15.02 -9.55 1.16
C ALA A 98 16.21 -8.63 0.91
N SER A 99 16.35 -8.18 -0.33
CA SER A 99 17.34 -7.18 -0.73
C SER A 99 16.66 -5.87 -1.07
N VAL A 100 17.23 -4.77 -0.62
CA VAL A 100 16.77 -3.40 -0.90
C VAL A 100 17.57 -2.85 -2.07
N SER A 101 16.89 -2.34 -3.09
CA SER A 101 17.57 -1.67 -4.19
C SER A 101 18.12 -0.31 -3.75
N ARG A 102 19.10 0.22 -4.48
CA ARG A 102 19.63 1.56 -4.18
C ARG A 102 18.65 2.70 -4.44
N GLU A 103 17.56 2.42 -5.13
CA GLU A 103 16.58 3.41 -5.58
C GLU A 103 15.26 3.34 -4.82
N SER A 104 15.02 2.25 -4.09
CA SER A 104 13.73 2.02 -3.45
C SER A 104 13.89 1.48 -2.03
N PRO A 105 13.53 2.25 -0.99
CA PRO A 105 13.36 1.70 0.35
C PRO A 105 12.19 0.72 0.37
N HIS A 106 12.15 -0.14 1.38
CA HIS A 106 11.00 -0.98 1.65
C HIS A 106 10.24 -0.46 2.87
N ILE A 107 8.92 -0.45 2.80
CA ILE A 107 8.04 -0.26 3.96
C ILE A 107 7.38 -1.62 4.19
N VAL A 108 7.56 -2.17 5.39
CA VAL A 108 7.00 -3.47 5.78
C VAL A 108 5.96 -3.24 6.86
N VAL A 109 4.72 -3.61 6.61
CA VAL A 109 3.59 -3.46 7.54
C VAL A 109 3.11 -4.85 7.95
N ALA A 110 3.01 -5.11 9.25
CA ALA A 110 2.40 -6.34 9.76
C ALA A 110 0.87 -6.23 9.69
N ILE A 111 0.24 -7.11 8.92
CA ILE A 111 -1.22 -7.20 8.78
C ILE A 111 -1.79 -8.16 9.82
N GLU A 112 -1.08 -9.25 10.09
CA GLU A 112 -1.44 -10.24 11.11
C GLU A 112 -0.17 -10.84 11.72
N GLY A 113 -0.22 -11.17 13.03
CA GLY A 113 0.89 -11.78 13.73
C GLY A 113 1.97 -10.79 14.17
N ALA A 114 3.17 -11.30 14.44
CA ALA A 114 4.34 -10.55 14.89
C ALA A 114 5.63 -11.17 14.35
N GLY A 115 6.67 -10.36 14.25
CA GLY A 115 7.98 -10.79 13.78
C GLY A 115 9.09 -9.84 14.16
N ILE A 116 10.27 -10.12 13.61
CA ILE A 116 11.48 -9.34 13.82
C ILE A 116 12.12 -9.05 12.45
N ILE A 117 12.58 -7.84 12.25
CA ILE A 117 13.44 -7.47 11.12
C ILE A 117 14.88 -7.42 11.63
N GLU A 118 15.75 -8.17 10.96
CA GLU A 118 17.16 -8.28 11.26
C GLU A 118 18.01 -7.85 10.06
N SER A 119 19.09 -7.13 10.30
CA SER A 119 20.11 -6.81 9.31
C SER A 119 21.49 -6.82 9.94
N ALA A 120 22.53 -7.09 9.14
CA ALA A 120 23.89 -7.14 9.61
C ALA A 120 24.32 -5.82 10.22
N GLY A 121 24.89 -5.87 11.44
CA GLY A 121 25.40 -4.70 12.15
C GLY A 121 24.32 -3.76 12.73
N MET A 122 23.07 -4.18 12.78
CA MET A 122 21.98 -3.42 13.37
C MET A 122 21.28 -4.22 14.46
N GLU A 123 20.72 -3.53 15.45
CA GLU A 123 19.86 -4.14 16.44
C GLU A 123 18.56 -4.63 15.79
N PRO A 124 18.10 -5.84 16.12
CA PRO A 124 16.83 -6.37 15.61
C PRO A 124 15.64 -5.52 16.02
N ILE A 125 14.72 -5.31 15.11
CA ILE A 125 13.49 -4.53 15.33
C ILE A 125 12.30 -5.47 15.38
N SER A 126 11.64 -5.57 16.52
CA SER A 126 10.38 -6.29 16.68
C SER A 126 9.23 -5.44 16.18
N PHE A 127 8.27 -6.07 15.50
CA PHE A 127 7.04 -5.41 15.05
C PHE A 127 5.86 -6.40 15.04
N ALA A 128 4.66 -5.87 15.23
CA ALA A 128 3.44 -6.66 15.35
C ALA A 128 2.31 -6.04 14.51
N LYS A 129 1.18 -6.72 14.44
CA LYS A 129 -0.02 -6.29 13.72
C LYS A 129 -0.33 -4.80 13.91
N GLY A 130 -0.45 -4.07 12.80
CA GLY A 130 -0.70 -2.63 12.75
C GLY A 130 0.56 -1.77 12.81
N GLU A 131 1.74 -2.35 13.00
CA GLU A 131 3.00 -1.63 13.01
C GLU A 131 3.70 -1.70 11.66
N ALA A 132 4.46 -0.64 11.35
CA ALA A 132 5.22 -0.50 10.13
C ALA A 132 6.70 -0.26 10.42
N VAL A 133 7.58 -0.88 9.65
CA VAL A 133 9.02 -0.68 9.69
C VAL A 133 9.50 -0.19 8.33
N VAL A 134 10.28 0.89 8.32
CA VAL A 134 10.95 1.38 7.12
C VAL A 134 12.36 0.81 7.06
N VAL A 135 12.68 0.12 5.98
CA VAL A 135 14.03 -0.36 5.68
C VAL A 135 14.63 0.56 4.61
N PRO A 136 15.56 1.44 4.98
CA PRO A 136 16.12 2.44 4.08
C PRO A 136 17.09 1.80 3.07
N VAL A 137 17.39 2.51 2.00
CA VAL A 137 18.33 2.07 0.93
C VAL A 137 19.77 1.85 1.44
N SER A 138 20.12 2.42 2.60
CA SER A 138 21.40 2.18 3.26
C SER A 138 21.52 0.78 3.88
N VAL A 139 20.40 0.04 3.99
CA VAL A 139 20.33 -1.34 4.47
C VAL A 139 20.14 -2.27 3.26
N PRO A 140 21.21 -2.79 2.66
CA PRO A 140 21.13 -3.47 1.37
C PRO A 140 20.40 -4.82 1.43
N ALA A 141 20.35 -5.43 2.62
CA ALA A 141 19.66 -6.70 2.83
C ALA A 141 19.16 -6.82 4.27
N TYR A 142 18.02 -7.49 4.42
CA TYR A 142 17.43 -7.77 5.72
C TYR A 142 16.67 -9.09 5.69
N THR A 143 16.37 -9.61 6.88
CA THR A 143 15.55 -10.81 7.06
C THR A 143 14.31 -10.46 7.88
N VAL A 144 13.14 -10.84 7.39
CA VAL A 144 11.91 -10.82 8.17
C VAL A 144 11.74 -12.20 8.79
N ARG A 145 11.79 -12.30 10.11
CA ARG A 145 11.63 -13.53 10.85
C ARG A 145 10.28 -13.54 11.56
N PRO A 146 9.32 -14.41 11.17
CA PRO A 146 8.06 -14.53 11.88
C PRO A 146 8.27 -15.17 13.27
N GLN A 147 7.48 -14.77 14.26
CA GLN A 147 7.46 -15.47 15.55
C GLN A 147 6.75 -16.83 15.43
N TRP A 148 5.63 -16.89 14.70
CA TRP A 148 4.89 -18.11 14.36
C TRP A 148 4.37 -18.03 12.93
N GLU A 149 3.32 -17.26 12.72
CA GLU A 149 2.78 -16.91 11.42
C GLU A 149 2.67 -15.40 11.34
N LEU A 150 3.18 -14.81 10.28
CA LEU A 150 3.21 -13.37 10.08
C LEU A 150 2.71 -13.07 8.68
N GLU A 151 1.69 -12.23 8.56
CA GLU A 151 1.23 -11.70 7.29
C GLU A 151 1.71 -10.25 7.17
N VAL A 152 2.47 -9.96 6.13
CA VAL A 152 3.03 -8.63 5.88
C VAL A 152 2.63 -8.09 4.52
N MET A 153 2.50 -6.77 4.45
CA MET A 153 2.55 -6.03 3.19
C MET A 153 3.92 -5.38 3.07
N ARG A 154 4.54 -5.48 1.90
CA ARG A 154 5.77 -4.77 1.55
C ARG A 154 5.49 -3.80 0.42
N MET A 155 5.80 -2.53 0.65
CA MET A 155 5.70 -1.47 -0.33
C MET A 155 7.10 -1.07 -0.77
N SER A 156 7.24 -0.80 -2.09
CA SER A 156 8.48 -0.30 -2.68
C SER A 156 8.17 0.51 -3.94
N LEU A 157 9.17 1.20 -4.48
CA LEU A 157 9.07 1.81 -5.79
C LEU A 157 9.15 0.71 -6.88
N PRO A 158 8.45 0.87 -8.00
CA PRO A 158 8.52 -0.08 -9.09
C PRO A 158 9.90 -0.01 -9.77
N THR A 159 10.32 -1.11 -10.38
CA THR A 159 11.52 -1.17 -11.22
C THR A 159 11.11 -1.15 -12.69
N GLY A 160 11.65 -0.20 -13.47
CA GLY A 160 11.34 -0.01 -14.88
C GLY A 160 9.98 0.69 -15.14
N ASP A 161 9.61 0.75 -16.41
CA ASP A 161 8.34 1.33 -16.85
C ASP A 161 7.19 0.37 -16.54
N VAL A 162 6.23 0.84 -15.78
CA VAL A 162 5.05 0.06 -15.36
C VAL A 162 3.79 0.81 -15.74
N ALA A 163 2.86 0.13 -16.40
CA ALA A 163 1.53 0.66 -16.70
C ALA A 163 0.64 0.70 -15.44
N GLU A 164 -0.41 1.51 -15.50
CA GLU A 164 -1.43 1.49 -14.45
C GLU A 164 -2.14 0.13 -14.37
N PRO A 165 -2.47 -0.35 -13.17
CA PRO A 165 -3.10 -1.65 -12.99
C PRO A 165 -4.51 -1.67 -13.58
N ARG A 166 -4.94 -2.84 -14.03
CA ARG A 166 -6.32 -3.05 -14.42
C ARG A 166 -7.22 -3.05 -13.19
N THR A 167 -8.33 -2.35 -13.27
CA THR A 167 -9.32 -2.29 -12.20
C THR A 167 -10.72 -2.61 -12.73
N MET A 168 -11.58 -3.15 -11.87
CA MET A 168 -12.99 -3.36 -12.13
C MET A 168 -13.84 -2.72 -11.03
N LEU A 169 -15.02 -2.28 -11.40
CA LEU A 169 -16.08 -1.97 -10.44
C LEU A 169 -16.68 -3.31 -10.02
N GLY A 170 -16.58 -3.68 -8.79
CA GLY A 170 -17.02 -4.98 -8.25
C GLY A 170 -18.53 -5.17 -8.26
#